data_69b1efd5dbff7e894ed421272aa35a43
#
_entry.id   69b1efd5dbff7e894ed421272aa35a43
#
_cell.length_a   1.000
_cell.length_b   1.000
_cell.length_c   1.000
_cell.angle_alpha   90.00
_cell.angle_beta   90.00
_cell.angle_gamma   90.00
#
_symmetry.space_group_name_H-M   'P 1'
#
loop_
_entity.id
_entity.type
_entity.pdbx_description
1 polymer ?
#
loop_
_entity_poly.entity_id
_entity_poly.type
_entity_poly.pdbx_seq_one_letter_code
_entity_poly.pdbx_strand_id
1 'polypeptide(L)'
;GLDCAFVSDAIRVAGGDGGYNLVRRIFNGKLDAEVSTSGKTVASMQPGAGTAYEGSSDGGTEALSTDLSAIAKFVEIKIAASTGVDLTKADVIVSGGRGVGDPEKFPEVIQPLADALGGAMGASRPVVDAGWLDHPYQVGSSGQIVAPKLYIAAGISGAIQHLVGMKASNFIVAINKDPDAPIFEVADVGIVADLFDIVPALTEAVKAAKG
;
A
#
# COMPACT_ATOMS: atom_id res chain seq x y z
N GLY A 1 -19.29 19.30 -17.83
CA GLY A 1 -18.24 18.96 -16.88
C GLY A 1 -17.96 20.10 -15.92
N LEU A 2 -17.22 19.84 -14.87
CA LEU A 2 -16.71 20.88 -13.98
C LEU A 2 -15.62 21.65 -14.76
N ASP A 3 -15.73 22.95 -14.87
CA ASP A 3 -14.66 23.79 -15.46
C ASP A 3 -13.54 23.95 -14.42
N CYS A 4 -12.67 22.91 -14.35
CA CYS A 4 -11.59 22.83 -13.38
C CYS A 4 -10.42 22.00 -13.91
N ALA A 5 -9.21 22.27 -13.42
CA ALA A 5 -8.08 21.41 -13.65
C ALA A 5 -8.24 20.08 -12.88
N PHE A 6 -7.77 18.97 -13.45
CA PHE A 6 -7.71 17.68 -12.79
C PHE A 6 -6.28 17.15 -12.76
N VAL A 7 -5.75 16.87 -11.56
CA VAL A 7 -4.41 16.29 -11.37
C VAL A 7 -4.56 15.00 -10.57
N SER A 8 -4.24 13.89 -11.20
CA SER A 8 -4.32 12.59 -10.55
C SER A 8 -3.01 12.21 -9.87
N ASP A 9 -3.11 11.41 -8.82
CA ASP A 9 -2.00 10.67 -8.23
C ASP A 9 -0.89 11.58 -7.66
N ALA A 10 -1.31 12.68 -7.02
CA ALA A 10 -0.39 13.63 -6.43
C ALA A 10 0.22 13.11 -5.12
N ILE A 11 1.49 13.42 -4.89
CA ILE A 11 2.23 13.11 -3.66
C ILE A 11 2.44 14.34 -2.79
N ARG A 12 2.25 15.52 -3.35
CA ARG A 12 2.33 16.81 -2.62
C ARG A 12 1.41 17.82 -3.27
N VAL A 13 0.77 18.64 -2.43
CA VAL A 13 -0.05 19.78 -2.84
C VAL A 13 0.36 20.98 -1.99
N ALA A 14 0.57 22.11 -2.61
CA ALA A 14 0.79 23.41 -1.95
C ALA A 14 -0.10 24.47 -2.59
N GLY A 15 -0.66 25.36 -1.80
CA GLY A 15 -1.37 26.53 -2.28
C GLY A 15 -0.40 27.53 -2.94
N GLY A 16 -0.84 28.23 -3.98
CA GLY A 16 -0.13 29.26 -4.68
C GLY A 16 -1.06 30.44 -5.01
N ASP A 17 -0.52 31.52 -5.58
CA ASP A 17 -1.28 32.69 -5.98
C ASP A 17 -2.30 32.35 -7.08
N GLY A 18 -3.57 32.18 -6.66
CA GLY A 18 -4.68 31.91 -7.55
C GLY A 18 -4.81 30.46 -8.05
N GLY A 19 -4.08 29.51 -7.44
CA GLY A 19 -4.12 28.11 -7.83
C GLY A 19 -3.36 27.17 -6.89
N TYR A 20 -2.86 26.06 -7.41
CA TYR A 20 -2.14 25.05 -6.63
C TYR A 20 -0.89 24.58 -7.38
N ASN A 21 0.16 24.28 -6.62
CA ASN A 21 1.33 23.57 -7.09
C ASN A 21 1.26 22.15 -6.57
N LEU A 22 1.27 21.18 -7.49
CA LEU A 22 1.15 19.77 -7.19
C LEU A 22 2.39 19.03 -7.71
N VAL A 23 2.81 18.02 -6.98
CA VAL A 23 3.84 17.08 -7.45
C VAL A 23 3.18 15.72 -7.63
N ARG A 24 3.38 15.11 -8.79
CA ARG A 24 2.89 13.75 -9.07
C ARG A 24 4.03 12.89 -9.60
N ARG A 25 3.99 11.61 -9.27
CA ARG A 25 4.94 10.63 -9.81
C ARG A 25 4.51 10.13 -11.18
N ILE A 26 5.48 10.06 -12.09
CA ILE A 26 5.29 9.56 -13.44
C ILE A 26 6.33 8.49 -13.77
N PHE A 27 6.11 7.73 -14.85
CA PHE A 27 7.00 6.64 -15.29
C PHE A 27 7.28 5.61 -14.18
N ASN A 28 6.23 5.13 -13.50
CA ASN A 28 6.32 4.16 -12.39
C ASN A 28 7.21 4.66 -11.23
N GLY A 29 7.14 5.96 -10.93
CA GLY A 29 7.88 6.56 -9.82
C GLY A 29 9.33 6.89 -10.10
N LYS A 30 9.75 6.87 -11.37
CA LYS A 30 11.12 7.24 -11.78
C LYS A 30 11.34 8.74 -11.84
N LEU A 31 10.28 9.52 -12.07
CA LEU A 31 10.34 10.98 -12.15
C LEU A 31 9.19 11.60 -11.36
N ASP A 32 9.44 12.75 -10.79
CA ASP A 32 8.44 13.62 -10.18
C ASP A 32 8.16 14.79 -11.12
N ALA A 33 6.91 14.99 -11.50
CA ALA A 33 6.46 16.10 -12.32
C ALA A 33 5.81 17.16 -11.43
N GLU A 34 6.28 18.40 -11.52
CA GLU A 34 5.63 19.55 -10.92
C GLU A 34 4.57 20.10 -11.87
N VAL A 35 3.36 20.30 -11.35
CA VAL A 35 2.20 20.79 -12.09
C VAL A 35 1.62 21.98 -11.36
N SER A 36 1.56 23.11 -12.04
CA SER A 36 0.87 24.31 -11.53
C SER A 36 -0.51 24.43 -12.18
N THR A 37 -1.51 24.73 -11.39
CA THR A 37 -2.88 24.96 -11.85
C THR A 37 -3.33 26.37 -11.51
N SER A 38 -4.30 26.89 -12.25
CA SER A 38 -4.97 28.14 -11.93
C SER A 38 -6.45 27.88 -11.69
N GLY A 39 -7.02 28.55 -10.68
CA GLY A 39 -8.44 28.45 -10.34
C GLY A 39 -8.83 27.14 -9.67
N LYS A 40 -10.04 26.66 -9.95
CA LYS A 40 -10.60 25.44 -9.35
C LYS A 40 -9.80 24.21 -9.78
N THR A 41 -9.37 23.41 -8.80
CA THR A 41 -8.57 22.21 -9.04
C THR A 41 -9.16 21.03 -8.28
N VAL A 42 -9.27 19.89 -8.95
CA VAL A 42 -9.56 18.59 -8.35
C VAL A 42 -8.30 17.76 -8.40
N ALA A 43 -7.89 17.19 -7.29
CA ALA A 43 -6.71 16.34 -7.23
C ALA A 43 -7.03 15.03 -6.51
N SER A 44 -6.49 13.91 -6.99
CA SER A 44 -6.41 12.69 -6.20
C SER A 44 -5.01 12.56 -5.61
N MET A 45 -4.95 12.11 -4.35
CA MET A 45 -3.70 11.93 -3.62
C MET A 45 -3.30 10.46 -3.55
N GLN A 46 -2.01 10.17 -3.60
CA GLN A 46 -1.52 8.82 -3.30
C GLN A 46 -1.71 8.48 -1.81
N PRO A 47 -1.98 7.21 -1.48
CA PRO A 47 -1.93 6.76 -0.08
C PRO A 47 -0.62 7.15 0.59
N GLY A 48 -0.68 7.66 1.82
CA GLY A 48 0.49 8.11 2.56
C GLY A 48 1.09 9.47 2.14
N ALA A 49 0.52 10.14 1.14
CA ALA A 49 1.02 11.44 0.67
C ALA A 49 0.72 12.63 1.60
N GLY A 50 -0.03 12.41 2.67
CA GLY A 50 -0.37 13.44 3.66
C GLY A 50 -0.83 12.83 4.97
N THR A 51 -0.83 13.64 6.02
CA THR A 51 -1.40 13.26 7.31
C THR A 51 -2.91 13.38 7.27
N ALA A 52 -3.62 12.40 7.79
CA ALA A 52 -5.07 12.45 7.91
C ALA A 52 -5.49 13.62 8.81
N TYR A 53 -6.56 14.32 8.43
CA TYR A 53 -7.14 15.35 9.25
C TYR A 53 -7.87 14.71 10.45
N GLU A 54 -7.44 15.02 11.65
CA GLU A 54 -8.01 14.49 12.91
C GLU A 54 -9.07 15.44 13.53
N GLY A 55 -9.36 16.56 12.88
CA GLY A 55 -10.36 17.52 13.36
C GLY A 55 -11.79 17.11 12.98
N SER A 56 -12.77 17.67 13.68
CA SER A 56 -14.19 17.62 13.29
C SER A 56 -14.52 18.80 12.37
N SER A 57 -15.38 18.58 11.37
CA SER A 57 -15.97 19.66 10.59
C SER A 57 -17.50 19.58 10.68
N ASP A 58 -18.14 20.71 10.94
CA ASP A 58 -19.61 20.85 10.93
C ASP A 58 -20.11 21.09 9.49
N GLY A 59 -19.79 20.14 8.60
CA GLY A 59 -20.31 20.18 7.24
C GLY A 59 -21.81 19.87 7.20
N GLY A 60 -22.61 20.74 6.63
CA GLY A 60 -24.01 20.45 6.32
C GLY A 60 -24.12 19.50 5.15
N THR A 61 -25.17 18.66 5.14
CA THR A 61 -25.58 17.87 3.97
C THR A 61 -26.76 18.52 3.29
N GLU A 62 -26.64 18.73 1.98
CA GLU A 62 -27.75 19.23 1.14
C GLU A 62 -28.22 18.08 0.23
N ALA A 63 -29.52 17.79 0.26
CA ALA A 63 -30.09 16.78 -0.63
C ALA A 63 -30.28 17.38 -2.03
N LEU A 64 -29.54 16.85 -3.00
CA LEU A 64 -29.73 17.19 -4.41
C LEU A 64 -30.80 16.30 -5.02
N SER A 65 -31.95 16.86 -5.35
CA SER A 65 -32.98 16.18 -6.14
C SER A 65 -32.72 16.44 -7.62
N THR A 66 -32.34 15.43 -8.37
CA THR A 66 -32.16 15.55 -9.81
C THR A 66 -32.91 14.41 -10.52
N ASP A 67 -33.59 14.73 -11.62
CA ASP A 67 -34.19 13.72 -12.48
C ASP A 67 -33.12 13.24 -13.47
N LEU A 68 -32.45 12.12 -13.13
CA LEU A 68 -31.46 11.51 -13.97
C LEU A 68 -32.10 10.40 -14.80
N SER A 69 -32.36 10.69 -16.06
CA SER A 69 -32.66 9.64 -17.05
C SER A 69 -31.38 8.84 -17.31
N ALA A 70 -31.18 7.80 -16.54
CA ALA A 70 -29.95 6.99 -16.62
C ALA A 70 -30.04 5.95 -17.74
N ILE A 71 -29.04 5.93 -18.61
CA ILE A 71 -28.85 4.86 -19.62
C ILE A 71 -28.55 3.52 -18.93
N ALA A 72 -27.92 3.57 -17.71
CA ALA A 72 -27.64 2.41 -16.89
C ALA A 72 -28.47 2.47 -15.59
N LYS A 73 -29.16 1.38 -15.25
CA LYS A 73 -29.89 1.22 -13.99
C LYS A 73 -29.08 0.40 -13.02
N PHE A 74 -28.90 0.94 -11.81
CA PHE A 74 -28.33 0.15 -10.71
C PHE A 74 -29.21 -1.09 -10.46
N VAL A 75 -28.60 -2.27 -10.43
CA VAL A 75 -29.29 -3.54 -10.15
C VAL A 75 -28.98 -3.98 -8.72
N GLU A 76 -27.73 -4.24 -8.44
CA GLU A 76 -27.27 -4.65 -7.11
C GLU A 76 -25.75 -4.49 -6.98
N ILE A 77 -25.28 -4.39 -5.76
CA ILE A 77 -23.85 -4.58 -5.43
C ILE A 77 -23.71 -6.01 -4.92
N LYS A 78 -23.07 -6.87 -5.69
CA LYS A 78 -22.60 -8.17 -5.17
C LYS A 78 -21.29 -7.94 -4.44
N ILE A 79 -21.39 -7.76 -3.12
CA ILE A 79 -20.19 -7.77 -2.27
C ILE A 79 -19.71 -9.23 -2.31
N ALA A 80 -18.61 -9.50 -3.01
CA ALA A 80 -17.90 -10.75 -2.80
C ALA A 80 -17.64 -10.86 -1.30
N ALA A 81 -18.02 -11.98 -0.68
CA ALA A 81 -17.65 -12.23 0.72
C ALA A 81 -16.14 -12.00 0.78
N SER A 82 -15.73 -10.93 1.46
CA SER A 82 -14.32 -10.58 1.57
C SER A 82 -13.67 -11.63 2.46
N THR A 83 -13.22 -12.71 1.86
CA THR A 83 -12.31 -13.68 2.51
C THR A 83 -10.90 -13.10 2.62
N GLY A 84 -10.69 -11.87 2.13
CA GLY A 84 -9.41 -11.21 2.07
C GLY A 84 -9.27 -10.06 3.07
N VAL A 85 -8.08 -9.94 3.59
CA VAL A 85 -7.66 -8.84 4.47
C VAL A 85 -7.60 -7.54 3.66
N ASP A 86 -8.25 -6.47 4.14
CA ASP A 86 -8.09 -5.12 3.56
C ASP A 86 -6.74 -4.54 4.02
N LEU A 87 -5.69 -4.80 3.25
CA LEU A 87 -4.33 -4.36 3.55
C LEU A 87 -4.20 -2.82 3.54
N THR A 88 -5.12 -2.12 2.87
CA THR A 88 -5.04 -0.65 2.77
C THR A 88 -5.28 0.06 4.09
N LYS A 89 -5.90 -0.63 5.06
CA LYS A 89 -6.21 -0.12 6.41
C LYS A 89 -5.28 -0.63 7.49
N ALA A 90 -4.36 -1.53 7.15
CA ALA A 90 -3.46 -2.12 8.13
C ALA A 90 -2.32 -1.14 8.49
N ASP A 91 -2.12 -0.91 9.79
CA ASP A 91 -0.99 -0.13 10.31
C ASP A 91 0.35 -0.87 10.16
N VAL A 92 0.31 -2.19 10.16
CA VAL A 92 1.48 -3.06 10.01
C VAL A 92 1.19 -4.13 8.97
N ILE A 93 2.11 -4.33 8.04
CA ILE A 93 2.02 -5.40 7.04
C ILE A 93 3.32 -6.21 7.05
N VAL A 94 3.18 -7.52 7.18
CA VAL A 94 4.27 -8.47 6.97
C VAL A 94 4.02 -9.21 5.66
N SER A 95 4.85 -8.94 4.66
CA SER A 95 4.66 -9.46 3.32
C SER A 95 5.74 -10.48 2.95
N GLY A 96 5.31 -11.62 2.44
CA GLY A 96 6.20 -12.67 1.97
C GLY A 96 6.36 -12.69 0.46
N GLY A 97 7.55 -13.11 0.02
CA GLY A 97 7.85 -13.34 -1.39
C GLY A 97 8.04 -14.82 -1.71
N ARG A 98 8.36 -15.14 -2.98
CA ARG A 98 8.74 -16.50 -3.38
C ARG A 98 9.99 -17.04 -2.69
N GLY A 99 10.76 -16.17 -2.02
CA GLY A 99 11.88 -16.58 -1.18
C GLY A 99 11.50 -17.52 -0.03
N VAL A 100 10.22 -17.59 0.35
CA VAL A 100 9.69 -18.59 1.29
C VAL A 100 9.73 -20.02 0.69
N GLY A 101 9.68 -20.15 -0.65
CA GLY A 101 9.96 -21.40 -1.37
C GLY A 101 8.83 -22.41 -1.40
N ASP A 102 7.88 -22.39 -0.47
CA ASP A 102 6.85 -23.39 -0.30
C ASP A 102 5.50 -22.76 0.10
N PRO A 103 4.38 -23.14 -0.57
CA PRO A 103 3.06 -22.60 -0.25
C PRO A 103 2.56 -22.97 1.15
N GLU A 104 2.89 -24.17 1.65
CA GLU A 104 2.45 -24.63 2.98
C GLU A 104 3.21 -23.88 4.07
N LYS A 105 4.50 -23.63 3.87
CA LYS A 105 5.34 -22.85 4.80
C LYS A 105 5.05 -21.37 4.81
N PHE A 106 4.43 -20.85 3.75
CA PHE A 106 4.21 -19.41 3.62
C PHE A 106 3.40 -18.84 4.80
N PRO A 107 2.19 -19.33 5.11
CA PRO A 107 1.46 -18.86 6.28
C PRO A 107 2.15 -19.21 7.59
N GLU A 108 2.84 -20.35 7.69
CA GLU A 108 3.54 -20.78 8.91
C GLU A 108 4.67 -19.83 9.32
N VAL A 109 5.34 -19.21 8.34
CA VAL A 109 6.47 -18.30 8.59
C VAL A 109 5.99 -16.85 8.71
N ILE A 110 5.10 -16.39 7.83
CA ILE A 110 4.75 -14.98 7.72
C ILE A 110 3.64 -14.58 8.69
N GLN A 111 2.60 -15.41 8.85
CA GLN A 111 1.43 -15.08 9.69
C GLN A 111 1.78 -14.86 11.17
N PRO A 112 2.64 -15.69 11.82
CA PRO A 112 2.97 -15.50 13.24
C PRO A 112 3.62 -14.16 13.55
N LEU A 113 4.44 -13.63 12.63
CA LEU A 113 5.05 -12.31 12.80
C LEU A 113 4.01 -11.19 12.61
N ALA A 114 3.12 -11.33 11.63
CA ALA A 114 2.02 -10.40 11.43
C ALA A 114 1.13 -10.33 12.68
N ASP A 115 0.74 -11.49 13.22
CA ASP A 115 -0.09 -11.59 14.42
C ASP A 115 0.61 -10.99 15.65
N ALA A 116 1.89 -11.31 15.86
CA ALA A 116 2.67 -10.78 16.97
C ALA A 116 2.77 -9.24 16.92
N LEU A 117 2.83 -8.67 15.73
CA LEU A 117 2.83 -7.21 15.52
C LEU A 117 1.43 -6.59 15.56
N GLY A 118 0.35 -7.39 15.49
CA GLY A 118 -1.03 -6.92 15.37
C GLY A 118 -1.33 -6.36 13.98
N GLY A 119 -0.64 -6.90 12.98
CA GLY A 119 -0.72 -6.48 11.59
C GLY A 119 -1.39 -7.49 10.67
N ALA A 120 -1.29 -7.26 9.39
CA ALA A 120 -1.83 -8.10 8.34
C ALA A 120 -0.72 -8.83 7.55
N MET A 121 -1.02 -10.04 7.08
CA MET A 121 -0.16 -10.76 6.17
C MET A 121 -0.43 -10.29 4.74
N GLY A 122 0.65 -9.98 4.00
CA GLY A 122 0.63 -9.65 2.58
C GLY A 122 1.50 -10.59 1.76
N ALA A 123 1.44 -10.45 0.44
CA ALA A 123 2.23 -11.25 -0.48
C ALA A 123 2.68 -10.47 -1.72
N SER A 124 3.78 -10.88 -2.31
CA SER A 124 4.18 -10.41 -3.62
C SER A 124 3.39 -11.09 -4.74
N ARG A 125 3.24 -10.43 -5.89
CA ARG A 125 2.55 -10.98 -7.05
C ARG A 125 2.98 -12.41 -7.43
N PRO A 126 4.27 -12.78 -7.48
CA PRO A 126 4.68 -14.14 -7.81
C PRO A 126 4.15 -15.24 -6.88
N VAL A 127 3.79 -14.90 -5.64
CA VAL A 127 3.15 -15.81 -4.68
C VAL A 127 1.70 -16.05 -5.08
N VAL A 128 0.98 -14.99 -5.44
CA VAL A 128 -0.41 -15.05 -5.88
C VAL A 128 -0.53 -15.72 -7.26
N ASP A 129 0.33 -15.35 -8.21
CA ASP A 129 0.38 -16.00 -9.54
C ASP A 129 0.67 -17.50 -9.44
N ALA A 130 1.41 -17.94 -8.41
CA ALA A 130 1.65 -19.36 -8.14
C ALA A 130 0.49 -20.05 -7.38
N GLY A 131 -0.58 -19.34 -7.05
CA GLY A 131 -1.74 -19.86 -6.35
C GLY A 131 -1.52 -20.18 -4.87
N TRP A 132 -0.46 -19.62 -4.24
CA TRP A 132 -0.20 -19.82 -2.80
C TRP A 132 -1.16 -19.06 -1.93
N LEU A 133 -1.57 -17.86 -2.37
CA LEU A 133 -2.55 -17.00 -1.72
C LEU A 133 -3.47 -16.35 -2.76
N ASP A 134 -4.65 -15.94 -2.31
CA ASP A 134 -5.63 -15.24 -3.13
C ASP A 134 -5.21 -13.78 -3.41
N HIS A 135 -5.75 -13.21 -4.50
CA HIS A 135 -5.46 -11.85 -4.95
C HIS A 135 -5.60 -10.75 -3.88
N PRO A 136 -6.53 -10.79 -2.90
CA PRO A 136 -6.61 -9.81 -1.82
C PRO A 136 -5.36 -9.65 -0.96
N TYR A 137 -4.46 -10.63 -0.96
CA TYR A 137 -3.17 -10.53 -0.25
C TYR A 137 -2.07 -9.85 -1.08
N GLN A 138 -2.33 -9.59 -2.36
CA GLN A 138 -1.31 -9.07 -3.25
C GLN A 138 -1.01 -7.59 -3.00
N VAL A 139 0.26 -7.28 -2.72
CA VAL A 139 0.79 -5.92 -2.67
C VAL A 139 1.54 -5.59 -3.96
N GLY A 140 1.25 -4.45 -4.55
CA GLY A 140 1.89 -4.00 -5.78
C GLY A 140 0.96 -3.19 -6.68
N SER A 141 1.46 -2.72 -7.82
CA SER A 141 0.71 -1.92 -8.78
C SER A 141 -0.50 -2.63 -9.41
N SER A 142 -0.51 -3.96 -9.40
CA SER A 142 -1.62 -4.80 -9.87
C SER A 142 -2.40 -5.48 -8.74
N GLY A 143 -2.12 -5.10 -7.49
CA GLY A 143 -2.80 -5.53 -6.28
C GLY A 143 -3.19 -4.33 -5.42
N GLN A 144 -3.03 -4.45 -4.13
CA GLN A 144 -3.29 -3.36 -3.19
C GLN A 144 -2.08 -2.44 -3.09
N ILE A 145 -2.31 -1.12 -3.12
CA ILE A 145 -1.32 -0.09 -2.84
C ILE A 145 -1.52 0.33 -1.38
N VAL A 146 -0.47 0.17 -0.59
CA VAL A 146 -0.51 0.31 0.87
C VAL A 146 0.50 1.34 1.37
N ALA A 147 0.23 1.94 2.53
CA ALA A 147 1.10 2.89 3.21
C ALA A 147 1.04 2.67 4.73
N PRO A 148 1.39 1.47 5.23
CA PRO A 148 1.38 1.19 6.66
C PRO A 148 2.45 1.98 7.40
N LYS A 149 2.34 2.03 8.73
CA LYS A 149 3.39 2.54 9.61
C LYS A 149 4.65 1.67 9.56
N LEU A 150 4.46 0.35 9.42
CA LEU A 150 5.55 -0.63 9.30
C LEU A 150 5.25 -1.63 8.17
N TYR A 151 6.18 -1.78 7.26
CA TYR A 151 6.16 -2.81 6.22
C TYR A 151 7.37 -3.72 6.36
N ILE A 152 7.14 -5.02 6.53
CA ILE A 152 8.22 -6.03 6.56
C ILE A 152 8.16 -6.85 5.28
N ALA A 153 9.23 -6.83 4.48
CA ALA A 153 9.36 -7.57 3.24
C ALA A 153 10.31 -8.77 3.47
N ALA A 154 9.76 -9.98 3.54
CA ALA A 154 10.53 -11.21 3.74
C ALA A 154 10.62 -12.04 2.45
N GLY A 155 11.83 -12.22 1.92
CA GLY A 155 12.05 -13.01 0.69
C GLY A 155 11.45 -12.39 -0.57
N ILE A 156 11.34 -11.06 -0.61
CA ILE A 156 10.84 -10.27 -1.75
C ILE A 156 12.03 -9.63 -2.46
N SER A 157 12.10 -9.74 -3.78
CA SER A 157 13.22 -9.18 -4.57
C SER A 157 13.17 -7.66 -4.71
N GLY A 158 11.99 -7.04 -4.68
CA GLY A 158 11.86 -5.60 -4.89
C GLY A 158 11.66 -5.20 -6.37
N ALA A 159 10.95 -6.01 -7.15
CA ALA A 159 10.53 -5.59 -8.48
C ALA A 159 9.73 -4.28 -8.42
N ILE A 160 9.90 -3.42 -9.43
CA ILE A 160 9.31 -2.06 -9.48
C ILE A 160 7.80 -2.09 -9.19
N GLN A 161 7.09 -3.10 -9.71
CA GLN A 161 5.65 -3.25 -9.51
C GLN A 161 5.29 -3.48 -8.03
N HIS A 162 6.14 -4.19 -7.27
CA HIS A 162 5.95 -4.37 -5.85
C HIS A 162 6.27 -3.08 -5.08
N LEU A 163 7.40 -2.45 -5.42
CA LEU A 163 7.83 -1.20 -4.78
C LEU A 163 6.78 -0.09 -4.91
N VAL A 164 6.14 0.05 -6.08
CA VAL A 164 5.03 1.00 -6.26
C VAL A 164 3.91 0.77 -5.26
N GLY A 165 3.67 -0.48 -4.89
CA GLY A 165 2.60 -0.83 -3.95
C GLY A 165 2.92 -0.57 -2.49
N MET A 166 4.18 -0.38 -2.08
CA MET A 166 4.53 -0.33 -0.65
C MET A 166 5.51 0.76 -0.25
N LYS A 167 6.18 1.41 -1.19
CA LYS A 167 7.24 2.40 -0.87
C LYS A 167 6.74 3.67 -0.16
N ALA A 168 5.42 3.85 -0.05
CA ALA A 168 4.83 4.92 0.76
C ALA A 168 4.68 4.55 2.24
N SER A 169 5.14 3.37 2.65
CA SER A 169 5.19 2.95 4.06
C SER A 169 6.11 3.87 4.87
N ASN A 170 5.77 4.11 6.13
CA ASN A 170 6.56 5.02 6.98
C ASN A 170 7.90 4.40 7.39
N PHE A 171 7.95 3.08 7.58
CA PHE A 171 9.16 2.35 7.92
C PHE A 171 9.17 0.99 7.22
N ILE A 172 10.27 0.67 6.54
CA ILE A 172 10.41 -0.54 5.73
C ILE A 172 11.57 -1.38 6.24
N VAL A 173 11.28 -2.64 6.58
CA VAL A 173 12.28 -3.66 6.91
C VAL A 173 12.33 -4.68 5.78
N ALA A 174 13.50 -4.94 5.23
CA ALA A 174 13.70 -5.95 4.20
C ALA A 174 14.59 -7.09 4.70
N ILE A 175 14.17 -8.32 4.45
CA ILE A 175 14.91 -9.55 4.78
C ILE A 175 15.08 -10.33 3.48
N ASN A 176 16.31 -10.48 3.02
CA ASN A 176 16.64 -11.23 1.81
C ASN A 176 18.03 -11.86 1.92
N LYS A 177 18.22 -13.02 1.30
CA LYS A 177 19.52 -13.67 1.18
C LYS A 177 20.45 -13.00 0.18
N ASP A 178 19.88 -12.39 -0.86
CA ASP A 178 20.59 -11.69 -1.91
C ASP A 178 20.89 -10.25 -1.46
N PRO A 179 22.17 -9.90 -1.21
CA PRO A 179 22.53 -8.55 -0.78
C PRO A 179 22.26 -7.48 -1.85
N ASP A 180 22.17 -7.87 -3.12
CA ASP A 180 21.94 -6.98 -4.24
C ASP A 180 20.44 -6.88 -4.62
N ALA A 181 19.54 -7.45 -3.80
CA ALA A 181 18.11 -7.40 -4.04
C ALA A 181 17.61 -5.93 -4.05
N PRO A 182 16.90 -5.47 -5.10
CA PRO A 182 16.41 -4.09 -5.20
C PRO A 182 15.52 -3.63 -4.05
N ILE A 183 14.96 -4.56 -3.26
CA ILE A 183 14.16 -4.22 -2.08
C ILE A 183 14.95 -3.41 -1.06
N PHE A 184 16.27 -3.60 -0.99
CA PHE A 184 17.14 -2.87 -0.06
C PHE A 184 17.29 -1.39 -0.42
N GLU A 185 17.07 -1.01 -1.68
CA GLU A 185 17.14 0.40 -2.10
C GLU A 185 16.07 1.29 -1.43
N VAL A 186 14.97 0.68 -0.99
CA VAL A 186 13.84 1.39 -0.35
C VAL A 186 13.68 1.05 1.13
N ALA A 187 14.50 0.15 1.67
CA ALA A 187 14.41 -0.28 3.05
C ALA A 187 15.13 0.68 3.99
N ASP A 188 14.49 1.01 5.12
CA ASP A 188 15.13 1.73 6.24
C ASP A 188 16.07 0.80 7.01
N VAL A 189 15.73 -0.50 7.08
CA VAL A 189 16.57 -1.54 7.66
C VAL A 189 16.61 -2.74 6.73
N GLY A 190 17.82 -3.12 6.31
CA GLY A 190 18.08 -4.31 5.51
C GLY A 190 18.76 -5.40 6.33
N ILE A 191 18.26 -6.63 6.24
CA ILE A 191 18.83 -7.82 6.87
C ILE A 191 19.20 -8.83 5.78
N VAL A 192 20.50 -9.00 5.55
CA VAL A 192 20.99 -9.98 4.57
C VAL A 192 21.18 -11.32 5.29
N ALA A 193 20.15 -12.16 5.26
CA ALA A 193 20.14 -13.46 5.96
C ALA A 193 19.02 -14.37 5.44
N ASP A 194 18.98 -15.60 5.95
CA ASP A 194 17.87 -16.51 5.74
C ASP A 194 16.62 -16.05 6.51
N LEU A 195 15.53 -15.88 5.78
CA LEU A 195 14.25 -15.49 6.40
C LEU A 195 13.73 -16.55 7.41
N PHE A 196 14.09 -17.82 7.23
CA PHE A 196 13.72 -18.91 8.15
C PHE A 196 14.42 -18.82 9.51
N ASP A 197 15.55 -18.13 9.58
CA ASP A 197 16.23 -17.85 10.85
C ASP A 197 15.72 -16.54 11.45
N ILE A 198 15.57 -15.51 10.63
CA ILE A 198 15.29 -14.15 11.09
C ILE A 198 13.81 -13.96 11.48
N VAL A 199 12.87 -14.43 10.65
CA VAL A 199 11.43 -14.17 10.89
C VAL A 199 10.94 -14.82 12.19
N PRO A 200 11.27 -16.10 12.50
CA PRO A 200 10.92 -16.70 13.79
C PRO A 200 11.58 -16.01 14.97
N ALA A 201 12.87 -15.68 14.86
CA ALA A 201 13.61 -14.99 15.93
C ALA A 201 12.99 -13.60 16.22
N LEU A 202 12.65 -12.86 15.16
CA LEU A 202 11.97 -11.56 15.27
C LEU A 202 10.57 -11.71 15.89
N THR A 203 9.85 -12.77 15.54
CA THR A 203 8.53 -13.08 16.12
C THR A 203 8.61 -13.26 17.63
N GLU A 204 9.56 -14.06 18.10
CA GLU A 204 9.77 -14.29 19.53
C GLU A 204 10.24 -13.02 20.25
N ALA A 205 11.13 -12.23 19.64
CA ALA A 205 11.58 -10.96 20.21
C ALA A 205 10.41 -9.95 20.36
N VAL A 206 9.52 -9.88 19.37
CA VAL A 206 8.33 -9.03 19.42
C VAL A 206 7.37 -9.49 20.51
N LYS A 207 7.10 -10.79 20.64
CA LYS A 207 6.27 -11.34 21.71
C LYS A 207 6.85 -11.01 23.09
N ALA A 208 8.16 -11.21 23.27
CA ALA A 208 8.83 -10.89 24.52
C ALA A 208 8.79 -9.39 24.87
N ALA A 209 8.82 -8.51 23.89
CA ALA A 209 8.78 -7.07 24.10
C ALA A 209 7.37 -6.53 24.41
N LYS A 210 6.32 -7.28 24.02
CA LYS A 210 4.92 -6.92 24.29
C LYS A 210 4.36 -7.53 25.59
N GLY A 211 5.06 -8.54 26.09
CA GLY A 211 4.83 -9.26 27.34
C GLY A 211 4.17 -9.50 28.09
#